data_0039c89c4a8bcf6c86459d9b92c32ee6
#
_entry.id   0039c89c4a8bcf6c86459d9b92c32ee6
#
_cell.length_a   1.000
_cell.length_b   1.000
_cell.length_c   1.000
_cell.angle_alpha   90.00
_cell.angle_beta   90.00
_cell.angle_gamma   90.00
#
_symmetry.space_group_name_H-M   'P 1'
#
loop_
_entity.id
_entity.type
_entity.pdbx_description
1 polymer ?
#
loop_
_entity_poly.entity_id
_entity_poly.type
_entity_poly.pdbx_seq_one_letter_code
_entity_poly.pdbx_strand_id
1 'polypeptide(L)'
;IISVQVMGYGSRSVKVEDVYSLVDAHPDLFEAVSPTASINGTVKVGTTSYSNTSVKGVSESYLGMSGCTVRVGRGINYVDLTDNKKICVVGDYISRVAYGGNAVGQTIKIGAEKYTIVGVLEAKVTDTSNQEGSSDDIVLLPYTTALRVSQTSTASSYAVTVTSEDNISEAKTALENGLQELLSSDKGYMVTSMSEMLDMMTSMVNMVVTILTAIAAISLLVGGIGVMNIMTVSVTER
;
A
#
# COMPACT_ATOMS: atom_id res chain seq x y z
N ILE A 1 -7.83 -6.71 -4.64
CA ILE A 1 -6.41 -6.82 -4.20
C ILE A 1 -6.37 -7.28 -2.75
N ILE A 2 -5.57 -8.29 -2.48
CA ILE A 2 -5.26 -8.77 -1.14
C ILE A 2 -3.85 -8.31 -0.78
N SER A 3 -3.69 -7.73 0.39
CA SER A 3 -2.40 -7.36 0.96
C SER A 3 -1.98 -8.43 1.97
N VAL A 4 -0.82 -9.01 1.75
CA VAL A 4 -0.21 -9.99 2.65
C VAL A 4 1.02 -9.34 3.29
N GLN A 5 1.05 -9.26 4.60
CA GLN A 5 2.23 -8.86 5.35
C GLN A 5 2.84 -10.09 6.02
N VAL A 6 4.14 -10.28 5.84
CA VAL A 6 4.87 -11.41 6.41
C VAL A 6 5.94 -10.87 7.34
N MET A 7 5.76 -11.17 8.62
CA MET A 7 6.71 -10.75 9.67
C MET A 7 7.67 -11.90 10.05
N GLY A 8 7.39 -13.13 9.58
CA GLY A 8 8.10 -14.33 9.99
C GLY A 8 7.73 -14.79 11.41
N TYR A 9 8.06 -16.03 11.75
CA TYR A 9 7.83 -16.57 13.09
C TYR A 9 9.02 -17.43 13.56
N GLY A 10 9.65 -17.02 14.65
CA GLY A 10 10.84 -17.68 15.16
C GLY A 10 12.02 -17.57 14.17
N SER A 11 12.58 -18.72 13.79
CA SER A 11 13.66 -18.81 12.78
C SER A 11 13.14 -19.04 11.36
N ARG A 12 11.82 -19.15 11.15
CA ARG A 12 11.21 -19.38 9.85
C ARG A 12 10.87 -18.08 9.17
N SER A 13 11.20 -17.98 7.91
CA SER A 13 10.88 -16.86 7.04
C SER A 13 10.36 -17.38 5.71
N VAL A 14 9.41 -16.67 5.12
CA VAL A 14 8.84 -17.01 3.82
C VAL A 14 9.69 -16.35 2.74
N LYS A 15 10.23 -17.12 1.84
CA LYS A 15 10.96 -16.59 0.68
C LYS A 15 9.99 -16.12 -0.39
N VAL A 16 10.48 -15.26 -1.26
CA VAL A 16 9.66 -14.73 -2.35
C VAL A 16 9.20 -15.86 -3.29
N GLU A 17 10.08 -16.84 -3.55
CA GLU A 17 9.78 -17.99 -4.41
C GLU A 17 8.66 -18.87 -3.84
N ASP A 18 8.57 -19.00 -2.51
CA ASP A 18 7.54 -19.80 -1.85
C ASP A 18 6.15 -19.19 -2.10
N VAL A 19 6.05 -17.85 -2.04
CA VAL A 19 4.79 -17.13 -2.30
C VAL A 19 4.40 -17.19 -3.79
N TYR A 20 5.36 -17.09 -4.71
CA TYR A 20 5.09 -17.29 -6.12
C TYR A 20 4.57 -18.72 -6.39
N SER A 21 5.20 -19.73 -5.81
CA SER A 21 4.76 -21.13 -5.95
C SER A 21 3.34 -21.35 -5.41
N LEU A 22 2.98 -20.68 -4.32
CA LEU A 22 1.65 -20.75 -3.73
C LEU A 22 0.59 -20.10 -4.62
N VAL A 23 0.91 -18.97 -5.23
CA VAL A 23 0.03 -18.27 -6.18
C VAL A 23 -0.11 -19.08 -7.47
N ASP A 24 0.98 -19.62 -8.00
CA ASP A 24 1.00 -20.43 -9.22
C ASP A 24 0.26 -21.77 -9.06
N ALA A 25 0.12 -22.27 -7.82
CA ALA A 25 -0.66 -23.48 -7.54
C ALA A 25 -2.18 -23.26 -7.67
N HIS A 26 -2.65 -22.00 -7.65
CA HIS A 26 -4.07 -21.64 -7.72
C HIS A 26 -4.33 -20.55 -8.79
N PRO A 27 -4.09 -20.85 -10.07
CA PRO A 27 -4.24 -19.87 -11.15
C PRO A 27 -5.69 -19.45 -11.42
N ASP A 28 -6.65 -20.19 -10.89
CA ASP A 28 -8.09 -19.90 -10.91
C ASP A 28 -8.47 -18.79 -9.92
N LEU A 29 -7.74 -18.63 -8.83
CA LEU A 29 -7.99 -17.65 -7.79
C LEU A 29 -7.13 -16.39 -7.95
N PHE A 30 -5.89 -16.54 -8.41
CA PHE A 30 -4.90 -15.46 -8.44
C PHE A 30 -4.52 -15.08 -9.87
N GLU A 31 -4.44 -13.78 -10.13
CA GLU A 31 -4.01 -13.21 -11.41
C GLU A 31 -2.55 -12.82 -11.40
N ALA A 32 -2.11 -12.14 -10.35
CA ALA A 32 -0.74 -11.64 -10.22
C ALA A 32 -0.34 -11.47 -8.75
N VAL A 33 0.96 -11.56 -8.50
CA VAL A 33 1.58 -11.26 -7.20
C VAL A 33 2.75 -10.30 -7.38
N SER A 34 2.88 -9.35 -6.47
CA SER A 34 4.04 -8.47 -6.40
C SER A 34 4.58 -8.44 -4.98
N PRO A 35 5.81 -8.93 -4.76
CA PRO A 35 6.53 -8.68 -3.53
C PRO A 35 6.85 -7.21 -3.39
N THR A 36 6.81 -6.69 -2.17
CA THR A 36 7.25 -5.35 -1.83
C THR A 36 8.34 -5.42 -0.79
N ALA A 37 9.53 -4.97 -1.15
CA ALA A 37 10.66 -4.83 -0.26
C ALA A 37 10.91 -3.34 0.00
N SER A 38 10.69 -2.90 1.23
CA SER A 38 10.99 -1.51 1.62
C SER A 38 12.48 -1.35 1.89
N ILE A 39 13.09 -0.31 1.33
CA ILE A 39 14.48 0.04 1.57
C ILE A 39 14.53 1.30 2.43
N ASN A 40 15.12 1.18 3.61
CA ASN A 40 15.44 2.32 4.45
C ASN A 40 16.73 2.96 3.96
N GLY A 41 16.63 3.87 2.98
CA GLY A 41 17.78 4.55 2.41
C GLY A 41 17.44 5.97 2.02
N THR A 42 18.34 6.91 2.36
CA THR A 42 18.19 8.29 1.90
C THR A 42 18.41 8.36 0.39
N VAL A 43 17.45 8.94 -0.29
CA VAL A 43 17.56 9.27 -1.72
C VAL A 43 18.37 10.53 -1.88
N LYS A 44 19.37 10.52 -2.76
CA LYS A 44 20.24 11.68 -3.04
C LYS A 44 20.32 11.96 -4.53
N VAL A 45 20.18 13.24 -4.88
CA VAL A 45 20.40 13.75 -6.23
C VAL A 45 21.41 14.91 -6.14
N GLY A 46 22.59 14.69 -6.70
CA GLY A 46 23.70 15.63 -6.52
C GLY A 46 24.06 15.79 -5.04
N THR A 47 23.92 16.99 -4.51
CA THR A 47 24.18 17.34 -3.11
C THR A 47 22.91 17.33 -2.23
N THR A 48 21.72 17.24 -2.84
CA THR A 48 20.44 17.30 -2.14
C THR A 48 20.01 15.91 -1.68
N SER A 49 19.54 15.82 -0.44
CA SER A 49 19.02 14.59 0.18
C SER A 49 17.51 14.69 0.35
N TYR A 50 16.81 13.63 0.00
CA TYR A 50 15.36 13.46 0.16
C TYR A 50 15.13 12.33 1.15
N SER A 51 14.80 12.68 2.40
CA SER A 51 14.68 11.72 3.51
C SER A 51 13.30 11.09 3.62
N ASN A 52 12.28 11.75 3.10
CA ASN A 52 10.88 11.31 3.19
C ASN A 52 10.42 10.50 1.96
N THR A 53 11.29 10.37 0.95
CA THR A 53 11.00 9.59 -0.25
C THR A 53 10.87 8.10 0.06
N SER A 54 9.73 7.53 -0.30
CA SER A 54 9.48 6.09 -0.16
C SER A 54 10.22 5.29 -1.23
N VAL A 55 11.10 4.39 -0.82
CA VAL A 55 11.83 3.51 -1.74
C VAL A 55 11.32 2.08 -1.59
N LYS A 56 10.79 1.52 -2.68
CA LYS A 56 10.21 0.17 -2.70
C LYS A 56 10.78 -0.67 -3.82
N GLY A 57 11.16 -1.90 -3.50
CA GLY A 57 11.45 -2.94 -4.48
C GLY A 57 10.15 -3.67 -4.84
N VAL A 58 9.84 -3.74 -6.12
CA VAL A 58 8.56 -4.28 -6.62
C VAL A 58 8.76 -5.15 -7.86
N SER A 59 7.75 -5.93 -8.24
CA SER A 59 7.74 -6.68 -9.50
C SER A 59 7.24 -5.82 -10.67
N GLU A 60 7.29 -6.39 -11.87
CA GLU A 60 6.75 -5.80 -13.10
C GLU A 60 5.23 -5.61 -13.03
N SER A 61 4.53 -6.47 -12.32
CA SER A 61 3.07 -6.43 -12.17
C SER A 61 2.59 -5.31 -11.26
N TYR A 62 3.47 -4.76 -10.40
CA TYR A 62 3.12 -3.78 -9.39
C TYR A 62 2.43 -2.53 -9.94
N LEU A 63 2.90 -2.02 -11.07
CA LEU A 63 2.36 -0.79 -11.67
C LEU A 63 0.88 -0.97 -12.05
N GLY A 64 0.55 -2.10 -12.71
CA GLY A 64 -0.83 -2.44 -13.04
C GLY A 64 -1.71 -2.62 -11.80
N MET A 65 -1.20 -3.35 -10.80
CA MET A 65 -1.92 -3.62 -9.55
C MET A 65 -2.18 -2.34 -8.74
N SER A 66 -1.22 -1.42 -8.69
CA SER A 66 -1.32 -0.18 -7.91
C SER A 66 -2.00 0.97 -8.65
N GLY A 67 -2.45 0.75 -9.89
CA GLY A 67 -3.04 1.78 -10.74
C GLY A 67 -2.06 2.93 -11.01
N CYS A 68 -0.75 2.63 -11.08
CA CYS A 68 0.27 3.58 -11.45
C CYS A 68 0.52 3.52 -12.95
N THR A 69 0.42 4.64 -13.64
CA THR A 69 0.76 4.77 -15.05
C THR A 69 2.13 5.43 -15.21
N VAL A 70 2.86 5.00 -16.24
CA VAL A 70 4.16 5.60 -16.60
C VAL A 70 3.89 6.75 -17.57
N ARG A 71 4.26 7.96 -17.19
CA ARG A 71 4.11 9.17 -18.02
C ARG A 71 5.18 9.25 -19.10
N VAL A 72 6.43 8.99 -18.74
CA VAL A 72 7.59 9.07 -19.64
C VAL A 72 8.53 7.90 -19.38
N GLY A 73 9.09 7.31 -20.43
CA GLY A 73 9.99 6.17 -20.33
C GLY A 73 9.25 4.83 -20.26
N ARG A 74 9.69 3.92 -19.41
CA ARG A 74 9.10 2.60 -19.23
C ARG A 74 9.06 2.17 -17.76
N GLY A 75 8.21 1.19 -17.46
CA GLY A 75 8.18 0.51 -16.16
C GLY A 75 9.32 -0.49 -15.98
N ILE A 76 9.28 -1.18 -14.85
CA ILE A 76 10.13 -2.32 -14.56
C ILE A 76 9.65 -3.51 -15.39
N ASN A 77 10.56 -4.22 -16.04
CA ASN A 77 10.28 -5.41 -16.83
C ASN A 77 10.85 -6.65 -16.16
N TYR A 78 10.35 -7.83 -16.51
CA TYR A 78 10.85 -9.12 -16.02
C TYR A 78 12.37 -9.31 -16.20
N VAL A 79 12.94 -8.86 -17.33
CA VAL A 79 14.38 -8.91 -17.59
C VAL A 79 15.18 -8.06 -16.59
N ASP A 80 14.63 -6.95 -16.10
CA ASP A 80 15.30 -6.11 -15.11
C ASP A 80 15.38 -6.81 -13.74
N LEU A 81 14.36 -7.65 -13.42
CA LEU A 81 14.35 -8.48 -12.22
C LEU A 81 15.38 -9.61 -12.31
N THR A 82 15.38 -10.34 -13.42
CA THR A 82 16.25 -11.49 -13.62
C THR A 82 17.73 -11.08 -13.62
N ASP A 83 18.06 -9.98 -14.29
CA ASP A 83 19.43 -9.47 -14.39
C ASP A 83 19.85 -8.61 -13.18
N ASN A 84 18.99 -8.42 -12.20
CA ASN A 84 19.25 -7.55 -11.03
C ASN A 84 19.76 -6.16 -11.44
N LYS A 85 19.13 -5.55 -12.45
CA LYS A 85 19.59 -4.27 -13.00
C LYS A 85 19.46 -3.15 -11.98
N LYS A 86 20.46 -2.27 -11.95
CA LYS A 86 20.45 -1.05 -11.14
C LYS A 86 19.68 0.05 -11.86
N ILE A 87 18.38 -0.15 -12.01
CA ILE A 87 17.44 0.81 -12.60
C ILE A 87 16.35 1.18 -11.60
N CYS A 88 15.69 2.30 -11.83
CA CYS A 88 14.55 2.71 -11.04
C CYS A 88 13.51 3.47 -11.87
N VAL A 89 12.30 3.48 -11.36
CA VAL A 89 11.20 4.33 -11.82
C VAL A 89 10.89 5.31 -10.70
N VAL A 90 10.79 6.60 -11.00
CA VAL A 90 10.56 7.64 -9.99
C VAL A 90 9.16 8.23 -10.11
N GLY A 91 8.60 8.67 -9.00
CA GLY A 91 7.37 9.42 -8.97
C GLY A 91 7.53 10.83 -9.56
N ASP A 92 6.41 11.48 -9.86
CA ASP A 92 6.40 12.82 -10.48
C ASP A 92 7.07 13.89 -9.60
N TYR A 93 6.92 13.79 -8.28
CA TYR A 93 7.54 14.72 -7.33
C TYR A 93 9.06 14.77 -7.49
N ILE A 94 9.74 13.60 -7.41
CA ILE A 94 11.20 13.52 -7.59
C ILE A 94 11.62 14.00 -8.98
N SER A 95 10.87 13.64 -10.03
CA SER A 95 11.15 14.06 -11.39
C SER A 95 11.13 15.60 -11.53
N ARG A 96 10.14 16.27 -10.94
CA ARG A 96 9.99 17.72 -11.01
C ARG A 96 11.01 18.46 -10.15
N VAL A 97 11.12 18.05 -8.89
CA VAL A 97 11.92 18.80 -7.90
C VAL A 97 13.42 18.57 -8.09
N ALA A 98 13.84 17.34 -8.39
CA ALA A 98 15.24 17.00 -8.50
C ALA A 98 15.82 17.18 -9.92
N TYR A 99 14.99 17.04 -10.96
CA TYR A 99 15.45 16.99 -12.36
C TYR A 99 14.70 17.96 -13.28
N GLY A 100 13.85 18.84 -12.74
CA GLY A 100 13.08 19.80 -13.55
C GLY A 100 12.17 19.15 -14.59
N GLY A 101 11.72 17.90 -14.34
CA GLY A 101 10.86 17.14 -15.24
C GLY A 101 11.60 16.20 -16.22
N ASN A 102 12.91 16.29 -16.35
CA ASN A 102 13.75 15.49 -17.26
C ASN A 102 14.57 14.43 -16.50
N ALA A 103 13.90 13.53 -15.82
CA ALA A 103 14.55 12.51 -14.97
C ALA A 103 15.01 11.27 -15.74
N VAL A 104 14.34 10.88 -16.84
CA VAL A 104 14.68 9.67 -17.60
C VAL A 104 16.10 9.72 -18.16
N GLY A 105 16.87 8.66 -17.94
CA GLY A 105 18.28 8.56 -18.32
C GLY A 105 19.24 9.16 -17.30
N GLN A 106 18.77 9.88 -16.31
CA GLN A 106 19.59 10.43 -15.22
C GLN A 106 19.87 9.37 -14.15
N THR A 107 20.81 9.69 -13.25
CA THR A 107 21.19 8.80 -12.16
C THR A 107 20.74 9.35 -10.81
N ILE A 108 20.19 8.49 -9.98
CA ILE A 108 19.79 8.76 -8.60
C ILE A 108 20.58 7.87 -7.66
N LYS A 109 20.97 8.36 -6.50
CA LYS A 109 21.69 7.60 -5.49
C LYS A 109 20.71 7.22 -4.36
N ILE A 110 20.66 5.94 -4.00
CA ILE A 110 19.86 5.41 -2.90
C ILE A 110 20.82 4.67 -1.97
N GLY A 111 20.97 5.21 -0.75
CA GLY A 111 21.99 4.72 0.16
C GLY A 111 23.40 4.86 -0.44
N ALA A 112 24.11 3.73 -0.61
CA ALA A 112 25.45 3.70 -1.18
C ALA A 112 25.49 3.53 -2.71
N GLU A 113 24.39 3.10 -3.32
CA GLU A 113 24.33 2.64 -4.71
C GLU A 113 23.70 3.69 -5.65
N LYS A 114 24.12 3.65 -6.93
CA LYS A 114 23.55 4.49 -7.99
C LYS A 114 22.61 3.68 -8.88
N TYR A 115 21.51 4.29 -9.28
CA TYR A 115 20.50 3.70 -10.14
C TYR A 115 20.21 4.63 -11.32
N THR A 116 19.94 4.05 -12.49
CA THR A 116 19.53 4.80 -13.68
C THR A 116 18.00 4.89 -13.72
N ILE A 117 17.48 6.08 -13.89
CA ILE A 117 16.04 6.32 -14.01
C ILE A 117 15.60 5.92 -15.42
N VAL A 118 14.68 4.95 -15.52
CA VAL A 118 14.16 4.45 -16.80
C VAL A 118 12.73 4.90 -17.08
N GLY A 119 12.03 5.42 -16.06
CA GLY A 119 10.67 5.91 -16.20
C GLY A 119 10.27 6.88 -15.11
N VAL A 120 9.24 7.64 -15.41
CA VAL A 120 8.60 8.60 -14.49
C VAL A 120 7.13 8.27 -14.44
N LEU A 121 6.59 8.12 -13.24
CA LEU A 121 5.16 7.87 -13.01
C LEU A 121 4.35 9.15 -13.26
N GLU A 122 3.09 8.96 -13.59
CA GLU A 122 2.10 10.03 -13.64
C GLU A 122 1.75 10.49 -12.22
N ALA A 123 1.50 11.80 -12.05
CA ALA A 123 1.13 12.37 -10.77
C ALA A 123 -0.26 11.84 -10.35
N LYS A 124 -0.38 11.34 -9.13
CA LYS A 124 -1.65 10.95 -8.50
C LYS A 124 -2.25 12.07 -7.67
N VAL A 125 -1.39 12.94 -7.12
CA VAL A 125 -1.79 14.05 -6.26
C VAL A 125 -1.90 15.31 -7.10
N THR A 126 -3.08 15.94 -7.10
CA THR A 126 -3.36 17.17 -7.84
C THR A 126 -2.82 18.43 -7.17
N ASP A 127 -2.63 18.40 -5.83
CA ASP A 127 -2.06 19.52 -5.08
C ASP A 127 -0.54 19.45 -5.11
N THR A 128 0.08 20.43 -5.76
CA THR A 128 1.53 20.53 -5.95
C THR A 128 2.26 21.23 -4.81
N SER A 129 1.57 21.78 -3.83
CA SER A 129 2.15 22.66 -2.82
C SER A 129 2.90 21.94 -1.69
N ASN A 130 2.58 20.67 -1.41
CA ASN A 130 3.25 19.91 -0.36
C ASN A 130 3.22 18.39 -0.65
N GLN A 131 4.05 17.97 -1.61
CA GLN A 131 4.08 16.57 -2.08
C GLN A 131 5.22 15.75 -1.47
N GLU A 132 6.05 16.32 -0.61
CA GLU A 132 7.08 15.57 0.11
C GLU A 132 6.43 14.52 1.03
N GLY A 133 6.83 13.25 0.89
CA GLY A 133 6.22 12.13 1.59
C GLY A 133 4.83 11.70 1.08
N SER A 134 4.36 12.28 -0.03
CA SER A 134 3.11 11.87 -0.69
C SER A 134 3.27 10.58 -1.49
N SER A 135 2.16 10.09 -2.08
CA SER A 135 2.19 8.94 -3.00
C SER A 135 3.01 9.18 -4.28
N ASP A 136 3.29 10.44 -4.62
CA ASP A 136 4.12 10.83 -5.76
C ASP A 136 5.61 10.98 -5.40
N ASP A 137 5.94 10.95 -4.10
CA ASP A 137 7.30 10.94 -3.58
C ASP A 137 7.79 9.50 -3.37
N ILE A 138 7.94 8.79 -4.46
CA ILE A 138 8.25 7.36 -4.48
C ILE A 138 9.36 7.04 -5.50
N VAL A 139 10.18 6.06 -5.15
CA VAL A 139 11.15 5.43 -6.07
C VAL A 139 10.91 3.93 -6.06
N LEU A 140 10.65 3.37 -7.23
CA LEU A 140 10.45 1.94 -7.44
C LEU A 140 11.68 1.31 -8.05
N LEU A 141 12.12 0.21 -7.46
CA LEU A 141 13.26 -0.62 -7.90
C LEU A 141 12.78 -2.03 -8.24
N PRO A 142 13.52 -2.82 -9.03
CA PRO A 142 13.31 -4.26 -9.08
C PRO A 142 13.46 -4.86 -7.67
N TYR A 143 12.48 -5.69 -7.23
CA TYR A 143 12.52 -6.26 -5.87
C TYR A 143 13.77 -7.12 -5.64
N THR A 144 14.26 -7.80 -6.67
CA THR A 144 15.49 -8.61 -6.62
C THR A 144 16.71 -7.75 -6.27
N THR A 145 16.81 -6.57 -6.90
CA THR A 145 17.85 -5.58 -6.58
C THR A 145 17.67 -5.00 -5.18
N ALA A 146 16.42 -4.74 -4.77
CA ALA A 146 16.08 -4.23 -3.44
C ALA A 146 16.48 -5.22 -2.33
N LEU A 147 16.12 -6.49 -2.46
CA LEU A 147 16.49 -7.56 -1.53
C LEU A 147 17.99 -7.73 -1.41
N ARG A 148 18.71 -7.68 -2.55
CA ARG A 148 20.17 -7.77 -2.57
C ARG A 148 20.85 -6.61 -1.82
N VAL A 149 20.34 -5.38 -1.99
CA VAL A 149 20.86 -4.19 -1.29
C VAL A 149 20.55 -4.24 0.20
N SER A 150 19.36 -4.72 0.57
CA SER A 150 18.97 -4.90 1.98
C SER A 150 19.62 -6.12 2.63
N GLN A 151 20.34 -6.96 1.87
CA GLN A 151 20.90 -8.22 2.33
C GLN A 151 19.87 -9.16 2.96
N THR A 152 18.64 -9.12 2.45
CA THR A 152 17.52 -9.96 2.88
C THR A 152 17.08 -10.86 1.72
N SER A 153 16.55 -12.03 2.03
CA SER A 153 15.94 -12.94 1.07
C SER A 153 14.40 -12.93 1.12
N THR A 154 13.84 -12.08 1.96
CA THR A 154 12.41 -12.06 2.24
C THR A 154 11.83 -10.67 1.99
N ALA A 155 10.69 -10.59 1.33
CA ALA A 155 9.91 -9.37 1.23
C ALA A 155 9.03 -9.22 2.47
N SER A 156 8.81 -7.99 2.90
CA SER A 156 7.98 -7.68 4.08
C SER A 156 6.49 -7.73 3.78
N SER A 157 6.11 -7.53 2.54
CA SER A 157 4.71 -7.57 2.12
C SER A 157 4.57 -8.02 0.67
N TYR A 158 3.39 -8.50 0.34
CA TYR A 158 3.01 -8.93 -1.00
C TYR A 158 1.65 -8.33 -1.33
N ALA A 159 1.50 -7.81 -2.53
CA ALA A 159 0.22 -7.48 -3.11
C ALA A 159 -0.18 -8.63 -4.03
N VAL A 160 -1.40 -9.13 -3.89
CA VAL A 160 -1.94 -10.23 -4.70
C VAL A 160 -3.25 -9.77 -5.34
N THR A 161 -3.34 -9.91 -6.66
CA THR A 161 -4.58 -9.65 -7.38
C THR A 161 -5.36 -10.95 -7.53
N VAL A 162 -6.65 -10.90 -7.26
CA VAL A 162 -7.58 -12.03 -7.48
C VAL A 162 -8.28 -11.87 -8.83
N THR A 163 -8.63 -12.99 -9.44
CA THR A 163 -9.32 -13.05 -10.74
C THR A 163 -10.74 -12.49 -10.69
N SER A 164 -11.43 -12.59 -9.54
CA SER A 164 -12.79 -12.09 -9.32
C SER A 164 -12.96 -11.60 -7.88
N GLU A 165 -13.83 -10.60 -7.70
CA GLU A 165 -14.20 -10.11 -6.37
C GLU A 165 -14.95 -11.18 -5.55
N ASP A 166 -15.70 -12.05 -6.19
CA ASP A 166 -16.42 -13.15 -5.53
C ASP A 166 -15.47 -14.17 -4.88
N ASN A 167 -14.26 -14.29 -5.42
CA ASN A 167 -13.26 -15.25 -4.97
C ASN A 167 -12.35 -14.71 -3.85
N ILE A 168 -12.54 -13.48 -3.38
CA ILE A 168 -11.66 -12.84 -2.38
C ILE A 168 -11.58 -13.67 -1.10
N SER A 169 -12.70 -14.20 -0.60
CA SER A 169 -12.73 -15.00 0.64
C SER A 169 -12.02 -16.33 0.49
N GLU A 170 -12.19 -17.00 -0.67
CA GLU A 170 -11.54 -18.27 -0.97
C GLU A 170 -10.04 -18.08 -1.20
N ALA A 171 -9.67 -17.06 -1.97
CA ALA A 171 -8.29 -16.66 -2.21
C ALA A 171 -7.55 -16.30 -0.91
N LYS A 172 -8.21 -15.57 0.00
CA LYS A 172 -7.68 -15.26 1.33
C LYS A 172 -7.42 -16.53 2.13
N THR A 173 -8.39 -17.45 2.18
CA THR A 173 -8.25 -18.72 2.89
C THR A 173 -7.12 -19.57 2.33
N ALA A 174 -6.97 -19.60 1.00
CA ALA A 174 -5.87 -20.31 0.33
C ALA A 174 -4.50 -19.72 0.70
N LEU A 175 -4.38 -18.39 0.73
CA LEU A 175 -3.15 -17.71 1.17
C LEU A 175 -2.84 -17.96 2.65
N GLU A 176 -3.84 -17.87 3.52
CA GLU A 176 -3.68 -18.13 4.96
C GLU A 176 -3.22 -19.58 5.21
N ASN A 177 -3.85 -20.56 4.57
CA ASN A 177 -3.47 -21.97 4.70
C ASN A 177 -2.05 -22.23 4.20
N GLY A 178 -1.69 -21.69 3.02
CA GLY A 178 -0.34 -21.84 2.47
C GLY A 178 0.72 -21.17 3.34
N LEU A 179 0.47 -19.97 3.84
CA LEU A 179 1.39 -19.28 4.74
C LEU A 179 1.50 -19.97 6.11
N GLN A 180 0.40 -20.53 6.62
CA GLN A 180 0.40 -21.31 7.84
C GLN A 180 1.24 -22.58 7.70
N GLU A 181 1.17 -23.24 6.55
CA GLU A 181 2.00 -24.42 6.26
C GLU A 181 3.49 -24.05 6.20
N LEU A 182 3.84 -22.97 5.48
CA LEU A 182 5.21 -22.49 5.34
C LEU A 182 5.84 -22.04 6.66
N LEU A 183 5.09 -21.32 7.48
CA LEU A 183 5.54 -20.85 8.79
C LEU A 183 5.34 -21.89 9.90
N SER A 184 4.52 -22.92 9.67
CA SER A 184 4.03 -23.89 10.68
C SER A 184 3.44 -23.18 11.90
N SER A 185 2.79 -22.06 11.69
CA SER A 185 2.18 -21.21 12.72
C SER A 185 1.08 -20.34 12.10
N ASP A 186 0.05 -20.07 12.87
CA ASP A 186 -0.98 -19.06 12.60
C ASP A 186 -0.52 -17.61 12.86
N LYS A 187 0.71 -17.46 13.32
CA LYS A 187 1.31 -16.16 13.67
C LYS A 187 2.45 -15.83 12.70
N GLY A 188 2.72 -14.53 12.56
CA GLY A 188 3.83 -14.05 11.76
C GLY A 188 3.42 -13.65 10.34
N TYR A 189 2.15 -13.68 10.03
CA TYR A 189 1.60 -13.10 8.79
C TYR A 189 0.25 -12.42 9.07
N MET A 190 -0.14 -11.54 8.18
CA MET A 190 -1.45 -10.89 8.16
C MET A 190 -1.93 -10.81 6.71
N VAL A 191 -3.11 -11.33 6.46
CA VAL A 191 -3.77 -11.28 5.15
C VAL A 191 -4.99 -10.38 5.26
N THR A 192 -5.01 -9.29 4.53
CA THR A 192 -6.10 -8.29 4.57
C THR A 192 -6.55 -7.98 3.15
N SER A 193 -7.86 -8.03 2.90
CA SER A 193 -8.42 -7.57 1.65
C SER A 193 -8.76 -6.08 1.71
N MET A 194 -8.75 -5.40 0.56
CA MET A 194 -9.20 -4.02 0.47
C MET A 194 -10.69 -3.89 0.86
N SER A 195 -11.51 -4.88 0.54
CA SER A 195 -12.93 -4.92 0.90
C SER A 195 -13.12 -4.92 2.42
N GLU A 196 -12.37 -5.75 3.15
CA GLU A 196 -12.41 -5.78 4.62
C GLU A 196 -12.00 -4.43 5.24
N MET A 197 -11.02 -3.77 4.64
CA MET A 197 -10.60 -2.45 5.11
C MET A 197 -11.71 -1.40 4.93
N LEU A 198 -12.41 -1.43 3.80
CA LEU A 198 -13.56 -0.56 3.54
C LEU A 198 -14.73 -0.88 4.48
N ASP A 199 -15.00 -2.14 4.77
CA ASP A 199 -16.04 -2.58 5.71
C ASP A 199 -15.72 -2.11 7.14
N MET A 200 -14.46 -2.20 7.57
CA MET A 200 -14.02 -1.65 8.85
C MET A 200 -14.21 -0.13 8.93
N MET A 201 -13.87 0.62 7.88
CA MET A 201 -14.09 2.06 7.82
C MET A 201 -15.57 2.40 7.87
N THR A 202 -16.40 1.68 7.11
CA THR A 202 -17.86 1.86 7.11
C THR A 202 -18.46 1.56 8.49
N SER A 203 -18.01 0.51 9.15
CA SER A 203 -18.43 0.15 10.51
C SER A 203 -18.04 1.23 11.52
N MET A 204 -16.85 1.81 11.39
CA MET A 204 -16.41 2.92 12.25
C MET A 204 -17.29 4.16 12.03
N VAL A 205 -17.59 4.53 10.79
CA VAL A 205 -18.49 5.65 10.47
C VAL A 205 -19.88 5.40 11.05
N ASN A 206 -20.43 4.19 10.88
CA ASN A 206 -21.73 3.82 11.42
C ASN A 206 -21.78 3.89 12.95
N MET A 207 -20.69 3.51 13.64
CA MET A 207 -20.56 3.66 15.09
C MET A 207 -20.65 5.13 15.50
N VAL A 208 -19.92 6.02 14.84
CA VAL A 208 -19.96 7.46 15.10
C VAL A 208 -21.37 8.03 14.87
N VAL A 209 -22.00 7.67 13.75
CA VAL A 209 -23.38 8.08 13.44
C VAL A 209 -24.37 7.60 14.51
N THR A 210 -24.22 6.36 14.99
CA THR A 210 -25.08 5.80 16.05
C THR A 210 -24.93 6.59 17.36
N ILE A 211 -23.69 6.93 17.75
CA ILE A 211 -23.44 7.74 18.95
C ILE A 211 -24.08 9.13 18.82
N LEU A 212 -23.85 9.80 17.67
CA LEU A 212 -24.44 11.12 17.42
C LEU A 212 -25.97 11.08 17.44
N THR A 213 -26.56 10.05 16.84
CA THR A 213 -28.03 9.85 16.84
C THR A 213 -28.55 9.64 18.25
N ALA A 214 -27.86 8.87 19.08
CA ALA A 214 -28.24 8.66 20.48
C ALA A 214 -28.18 9.97 21.27
N ILE A 215 -27.15 10.80 21.10
CA ILE A 215 -27.04 12.12 21.74
C ILE A 215 -28.16 13.04 21.27
N ALA A 216 -28.45 13.07 19.98
CA ALA A 216 -29.53 13.87 19.41
C ALA A 216 -30.89 13.43 19.95
N ALA A 217 -31.15 12.13 20.05
CA ALA A 217 -32.39 11.59 20.62
C ALA A 217 -32.59 12.00 22.09
N ILE A 218 -31.53 11.89 22.90
CA ILE A 218 -31.58 12.32 24.30
C ILE A 218 -31.81 13.83 24.37
N SER A 219 -31.15 14.63 23.57
CA SER A 219 -31.32 16.08 23.53
C SER A 219 -32.73 16.47 23.14
N LEU A 220 -33.35 15.76 22.18
CA LEU A 220 -34.71 15.98 21.73
C LEU A 220 -35.72 15.62 22.84
N LEU A 221 -35.50 14.52 23.56
CA LEU A 221 -36.32 14.12 24.70
C LEU A 221 -36.30 15.18 25.82
N VAL A 222 -35.10 15.63 26.20
CA VAL A 222 -34.94 16.65 27.24
C VAL A 222 -35.59 17.98 26.81
N GLY A 223 -35.35 18.39 25.56
CA GLY A 223 -35.98 19.58 24.99
C GLY A 223 -37.51 19.48 24.93
N GLY A 224 -38.02 18.31 24.52
CA GLY A 224 -39.48 18.04 24.48
C GLY A 224 -40.15 18.12 25.86
N ILE A 225 -39.50 17.54 26.88
CA ILE A 225 -39.97 17.64 28.28
C ILE A 225 -39.95 19.10 28.77
N GLY A 226 -38.92 19.87 28.42
CA GLY A 226 -38.83 21.28 28.75
C GLY A 226 -39.95 22.11 28.15
N VAL A 227 -40.28 21.91 26.88
CA VAL A 227 -41.39 22.57 26.19
C VAL A 227 -42.74 22.17 26.81
N MET A 228 -42.93 20.88 27.10
CA MET A 228 -44.12 20.36 27.73
C MET A 228 -44.36 21.02 29.10
N ASN A 229 -43.32 21.15 29.93
CA ASN A 229 -43.44 21.81 31.24
C ASN A 229 -43.84 23.28 31.11
N ILE A 230 -43.27 24.03 30.18
CA ILE A 230 -43.62 25.45 29.96
C ILE A 230 -45.04 25.58 29.47
N MET A 231 -45.49 24.73 28.55
CA MET A 231 -46.85 24.75 28.05
C MET A 231 -47.90 24.40 29.16
N THR A 232 -47.57 23.40 30.00
CA THR A 232 -48.45 22.99 31.11
C THR A 232 -48.64 24.14 32.10
N VAL A 233 -47.57 24.83 32.49
CA VAL A 233 -47.66 26.02 33.39
C VAL A 233 -48.46 27.13 32.72
N SER A 234 -48.22 27.44 31.45
CA SER A 234 -48.92 28.49 30.71
C SER A 234 -50.46 28.24 30.56
N VAL A 235 -50.86 26.96 30.51
CA VAL A 235 -52.26 26.57 30.41
C VAL A 235 -52.92 26.60 31.77
N THR A 236 -52.26 26.31 32.89
CA THR A 236 -52.79 26.31 34.23
C THR A 236 -52.92 27.72 34.83
N GLU A 237 -52.17 28.71 34.32
CA GLU A 237 -52.25 30.11 34.75
C GLU A 237 -53.34 30.93 34.01
N ARG A 238 -54.07 30.34 33.08
CA ARG A 238 -55.16 30.97 32.32
C ARG A 238 -56.49 30.46 32.81
#